data_06b8936768d7085d56b84b49c6a149a0
#
_entry.id   06b8936768d7085d56b84b49c6a149a0
#
_cell.length_a   1.000
_cell.length_b   1.000
_cell.length_c   1.000
_cell.angle_alpha   90.00
_cell.angle_beta   90.00
_cell.angle_gamma   90.00
#
_symmetry.space_group_name_H-M   'P 1'
#
loop_
_entity.id
_entity.type
_entity.pdbx_description
1 polymer ?
#
loop_
_entity_poly.entity_id
_entity_poly.type
_entity_poly.pdbx_seq_one_letter_code
_entity_poly.pdbx_strand_id
1 'polypeptide(L)'
;MKKNKNESTKNKYKIAKRVIKKITKRNRAAVKAYNKENIPNKNGYVMLSNHQGRFDGLAIINSCDVPFSAIVDITRSNFPLERRFLDLLECKYIKKTNYRETISIFNDVANDIKDGKNYLIFPEGYYKDNKNTLQTFHSGCLNVVYKSKCPIVPICLYDTYKVYNVNSLKKVSCEVHYLKPIYYDEYCNLRKHELIEVVKSRIQEKIDELNNKNATK
;
A
#
# COMPACT_ATOMS: atom_id res chain seq x y z
N MET A 1 -20.29 1.22 -20.91
CA MET A 1 -20.32 1.00 -19.45
C MET A 1 -18.93 1.05 -18.76
N LYS A 2 -17.86 0.35 -19.23
CA LYS A 2 -16.51 0.39 -18.59
C LYS A 2 -15.88 1.81 -18.53
N LYS A 3 -16.08 2.66 -19.56
CA LYS A 3 -15.51 4.02 -19.62
C LYS A 3 -16.06 4.95 -18.51
N ASN A 4 -17.37 4.93 -18.28
CA ASN A 4 -18.00 5.75 -17.23
C ASN A 4 -17.61 5.32 -15.81
N LYS A 5 -17.40 4.00 -15.58
CA LYS A 5 -16.96 3.47 -14.27
C LYS A 5 -15.55 3.92 -13.93
N ASN A 6 -14.62 3.88 -14.90
CA ASN A 6 -13.24 4.33 -14.71
C ASN A 6 -13.15 5.85 -14.44
N GLU A 7 -13.98 6.65 -15.07
CA GLU A 7 -14.04 8.09 -14.84
C GLU A 7 -14.59 8.41 -13.43
N SER A 8 -15.61 7.68 -12.98
CA SER A 8 -16.13 7.77 -11.62
C SER A 8 -15.06 7.43 -10.58
N THR A 9 -14.30 6.34 -10.75
CA THR A 9 -13.21 5.94 -9.84
C THR A 9 -12.10 6.99 -9.78
N LYS A 10 -11.69 7.55 -10.93
CA LYS A 10 -10.71 8.65 -10.97
C LYS A 10 -11.18 9.88 -10.21
N ASN A 11 -12.46 10.25 -10.35
CA ASN A 11 -13.02 11.41 -9.66
C ASN A 11 -13.12 11.19 -8.15
N LYS A 12 -13.55 10.01 -7.70
CA LYS A 12 -13.55 9.60 -6.29
C LYS A 12 -12.13 9.66 -5.69
N TYR A 13 -11.16 9.13 -6.41
CA TYR A 13 -9.76 9.16 -5.98
C TYR A 13 -9.20 10.59 -5.88
N LYS A 14 -9.52 11.47 -6.83
CA LYS A 14 -9.14 12.90 -6.77
C LYS A 14 -9.71 13.58 -5.52
N ILE A 15 -10.97 13.29 -5.19
CA ILE A 15 -11.63 13.83 -3.98
C ILE A 15 -10.89 13.32 -2.74
N ALA A 16 -10.67 12.01 -2.62
CA ALA A 16 -9.94 11.40 -1.53
C ALA A 16 -8.55 12.02 -1.36
N LYS A 17 -7.81 12.17 -2.45
CA LYS A 17 -6.46 12.77 -2.45
C LYS A 17 -6.48 14.24 -1.98
N ARG A 18 -7.49 15.03 -2.36
CA ARG A 18 -7.64 16.42 -1.85
C ARG A 18 -7.87 16.45 -0.34
N VAL A 19 -8.72 15.56 0.17
CA VAL A 19 -8.97 15.43 1.61
C VAL A 19 -7.69 15.06 2.34
N ILE A 20 -6.95 14.06 1.83
CA ILE A 20 -5.68 13.61 2.44
C ILE A 20 -4.63 14.72 2.42
N LYS A 21 -4.50 15.48 1.35
CA LYS A 21 -3.58 16.64 1.32
C LYS A 21 -3.89 17.64 2.43
N LYS A 22 -5.18 17.90 2.72
CA LYS A 22 -5.59 18.77 3.85
C LYS A 22 -5.23 18.14 5.19
N ILE A 23 -5.50 16.84 5.38
CA ILE A 23 -5.15 16.09 6.60
C ILE A 23 -3.63 16.12 6.81
N THR A 24 -2.84 15.83 5.79
CA THR A 24 -1.38 15.84 5.82
C THR A 24 -0.85 17.22 6.24
N LYS A 25 -1.38 18.29 5.65
CA LYS A 25 -1.01 19.67 6.01
C LYS A 25 -1.38 20.00 7.46
N ARG A 26 -2.57 19.61 7.91
CA ARG A 26 -3.04 19.83 9.29
C ARG A 26 -2.19 19.10 10.32
N ASN A 27 -1.74 17.90 10.01
CA ASN A 27 -0.84 17.10 10.84
C ASN A 27 0.63 17.52 10.72
N ARG A 28 0.92 18.63 10.03
CA ARG A 28 2.29 19.11 9.78
C ARG A 28 3.21 18.05 9.18
N ALA A 29 2.66 17.08 8.46
CA ALA A 29 3.42 16.05 7.79
C ALA A 29 3.91 16.51 6.41
N ALA A 30 5.15 16.16 6.09
CA ALA A 30 5.72 16.32 4.75
C ALA A 30 6.00 14.94 4.17
N VAL A 31 5.21 14.55 3.19
CA VAL A 31 5.40 13.29 2.48
C VAL A 31 6.31 13.54 1.27
N LYS A 32 7.48 12.92 1.27
CA LYS A 32 8.40 12.92 0.14
C LYS A 32 8.24 11.61 -0.64
N ALA A 33 8.07 11.71 -1.95
CA ALA A 33 7.94 10.55 -2.83
C ALA A 33 9.15 10.44 -3.74
N TYR A 34 9.64 9.21 -3.90
CA TYR A 34 10.81 8.90 -4.69
C TYR A 34 10.52 7.78 -5.69
N ASN A 35 11.15 7.85 -6.85
CA ASN A 35 11.10 6.83 -7.89
C ASN A 35 9.67 6.52 -8.38
N LYS A 36 8.83 7.53 -8.54
CA LYS A 36 7.44 7.39 -9.02
C LYS A 36 7.36 6.81 -10.44
N GLU A 37 8.42 6.92 -11.21
CA GLU A 37 8.60 6.31 -12.53
C GLU A 37 8.56 4.78 -12.50
N ASN A 38 8.76 4.16 -11.35
CA ASN A 38 8.62 2.72 -11.14
C ASN A 38 7.15 2.25 -11.07
N ILE A 39 6.20 3.17 -11.00
CA ILE A 39 4.78 2.82 -11.08
C ILE A 39 4.46 2.44 -12.53
N PRO A 40 3.93 1.23 -12.80
CA PRO A 40 3.62 0.83 -14.17
C PRO A 40 2.66 1.77 -14.87
N ASN A 41 2.94 2.09 -16.14
CA ASN A 41 2.05 2.92 -16.98
C ASN A 41 0.69 2.24 -17.25
N LYS A 42 0.69 0.89 -17.30
CA LYS A 42 -0.53 0.10 -17.47
C LYS A 42 -1.09 -0.26 -16.09
N ASN A 43 -2.36 0.02 -15.88
CA ASN A 43 -3.08 -0.40 -14.68
C ASN A 43 -3.26 -1.92 -14.61
N GLY A 44 -3.56 -2.43 -13.42
CA GLY A 44 -3.69 -3.85 -13.14
C GLY A 44 -2.43 -4.38 -12.44
N TYR A 45 -1.98 -3.70 -11.39
CA TYR A 45 -0.83 -4.09 -10.56
C TYR A 45 -1.17 -4.09 -9.07
N VAL A 46 -0.31 -4.73 -8.29
CA VAL A 46 -0.39 -4.75 -6.83
C VAL A 46 0.80 -4.00 -6.24
N MET A 47 0.53 -3.10 -5.32
CA MET A 47 1.53 -2.48 -4.46
C MET A 47 1.63 -3.27 -3.15
N LEU A 48 2.83 -3.72 -2.79
CA LEU A 48 3.13 -4.37 -1.52
C LEU A 48 4.03 -3.48 -0.69
N SER A 49 3.58 -3.12 0.51
CA SER A 49 4.28 -2.16 1.36
C SER A 49 4.49 -2.68 2.78
N ASN A 50 5.57 -2.28 3.44
CA ASN A 50 5.71 -2.41 4.88
C ASN A 50 4.67 -1.54 5.62
N HIS A 51 4.41 -1.87 6.89
CA HIS A 51 3.35 -1.23 7.67
C HIS A 51 3.89 -0.70 9.00
N GLN A 52 3.86 0.62 9.19
CA GLN A 52 4.39 1.32 10.36
C GLN A 52 3.31 1.96 11.24
N GLY A 53 2.15 2.28 10.65
CA GLY A 53 1.10 2.98 11.39
C GLY A 53 -0.09 3.45 10.57
N ARG A 54 -0.99 4.19 11.22
CA ARG A 54 -2.23 4.69 10.60
C ARG A 54 -2.00 5.66 9.44
N PHE A 55 -0.84 6.28 9.37
CA PHE A 55 -0.55 7.26 8.32
C PHE A 55 -0.10 6.63 6.99
N ASP A 56 0.26 5.36 6.98
CA ASP A 56 0.87 4.67 5.83
C ASP A 56 0.03 4.75 4.55
N GLY A 57 -1.23 4.33 4.63
CA GLY A 57 -2.15 4.42 3.49
C GLY A 57 -2.35 5.87 3.01
N LEU A 58 -2.39 6.83 3.96
CA LEU A 58 -2.52 8.25 3.64
C LEU A 58 -1.27 8.79 2.94
N ALA A 59 -0.08 8.35 3.35
CA ALA A 59 1.18 8.72 2.72
C ALA A 59 1.25 8.23 1.28
N ILE A 60 0.86 6.98 1.03
CA ILE A 60 0.83 6.40 -0.32
C ILE A 60 -0.20 7.13 -1.19
N ILE A 61 -1.43 7.39 -0.70
CA ILE A 61 -2.45 8.14 -1.46
C ILE A 61 -1.98 9.58 -1.74
N ASN A 62 -1.32 10.22 -0.76
CA ASN A 62 -0.78 11.57 -0.95
C ASN A 62 0.23 11.61 -2.11
N SER A 63 1.09 10.60 -2.22
CA SER A 63 2.20 10.54 -3.18
C SER A 63 1.83 9.93 -4.53
N CYS A 64 0.87 9.00 -4.58
CA CYS A 64 0.43 8.33 -5.81
C CYS A 64 -0.61 9.14 -6.58
N ASP A 65 -0.42 9.32 -7.87
CA ASP A 65 -1.38 10.03 -8.75
C ASP A 65 -2.31 9.05 -9.47
N VAL A 66 -1.96 7.76 -9.50
CA VAL A 66 -2.74 6.69 -10.10
C VAL A 66 -3.75 6.15 -9.08
N PRO A 67 -5.04 6.03 -9.41
CA PRO A 67 -6.03 5.46 -8.51
C PRO A 67 -5.71 4.02 -8.12
N PHE A 68 -5.91 3.71 -6.86
CA PHE A 68 -5.83 2.35 -6.34
C PHE A 68 -6.84 2.14 -5.20
N SER A 69 -7.19 0.89 -4.98
CA SER A 69 -7.97 0.41 -3.83
C SER A 69 -7.05 -0.31 -2.85
N ALA A 70 -7.54 -0.65 -1.67
CA ALA A 70 -6.77 -1.41 -0.69
C ALA A 70 -7.57 -2.60 -0.13
N ILE A 71 -6.85 -3.60 0.39
CA ILE A 71 -7.44 -4.64 1.23
C ILE A 71 -7.27 -4.22 2.70
N VAL A 72 -8.37 -4.13 3.44
CA VAL A 72 -8.42 -3.61 4.80
C VAL A 72 -9.04 -4.64 5.74
N ASP A 73 -8.46 -4.81 6.91
CA ASP A 73 -9.06 -5.62 7.98
C ASP A 73 -10.23 -4.85 8.62
N ILE A 74 -11.45 -5.36 8.45
CA ILE A 74 -12.69 -4.71 8.95
C ILE A 74 -12.68 -4.51 10.47
N THR A 75 -11.96 -5.35 11.20
CA THR A 75 -11.90 -5.26 12.67
C THR A 75 -11.14 -4.03 13.17
N ARG A 76 -10.36 -3.39 12.29
CA ARG A 76 -9.54 -2.21 12.60
C ARG A 76 -10.11 -0.89 12.07
N SER A 77 -11.22 -0.97 11.33
CA SER A 77 -11.89 0.16 10.67
C SER A 77 -13.19 0.51 11.38
N ASN A 78 -13.10 0.89 12.66
CA ASN A 78 -14.27 1.09 13.52
C ASN A 78 -14.87 2.51 13.48
N PHE A 79 -14.19 3.47 12.86
CA PHE A 79 -14.69 4.84 12.79
C PHE A 79 -15.55 5.05 11.55
N PRO A 80 -16.80 5.54 11.70
CA PRO A 80 -17.73 5.72 10.57
C PRO A 80 -17.16 6.60 9.44
N LEU A 81 -16.39 7.63 9.79
CA LEU A 81 -15.77 8.53 8.82
C LEU A 81 -14.64 7.83 8.03
N GLU A 82 -13.83 7.02 8.70
CA GLU A 82 -12.80 6.20 8.08
C GLU A 82 -13.42 5.22 7.09
N ARG A 83 -14.50 4.54 7.50
CA ARG A 83 -15.20 3.58 6.65
C ARG A 83 -15.75 4.24 5.38
N ARG A 84 -16.41 5.39 5.49
CA ARG A 84 -16.86 6.15 4.30
C ARG A 84 -15.71 6.54 3.37
N PHE A 85 -14.55 6.86 3.94
CA PHE A 85 -13.37 7.17 3.16
C PHE A 85 -12.80 5.95 2.42
N LEU A 86 -12.76 4.79 3.09
CA LEU A 86 -12.34 3.53 2.48
C LEU A 86 -13.33 3.05 1.40
N ASP A 87 -14.64 3.25 1.61
CA ASP A 87 -15.67 2.99 0.61
C ASP A 87 -15.54 3.91 -0.63
N LEU A 88 -15.16 5.16 -0.42
CA LEU A 88 -14.86 6.10 -1.51
C LEU A 88 -13.70 5.61 -2.39
N LEU A 89 -12.72 4.94 -1.78
CA LEU A 89 -11.58 4.31 -2.46
C LEU A 89 -11.90 2.91 -2.99
N GLU A 90 -13.15 2.44 -2.85
CA GLU A 90 -13.59 1.11 -3.27
C GLU A 90 -12.74 -0.02 -2.62
N CYS A 91 -12.33 0.17 -1.38
CA CYS A 91 -11.54 -0.82 -0.63
C CYS A 91 -12.32 -2.12 -0.41
N LYS A 92 -11.61 -3.23 -0.35
CA LYS A 92 -12.15 -4.54 0.00
C LYS A 92 -11.88 -4.84 1.47
N TYR A 93 -12.89 -5.32 2.18
CA TYR A 93 -12.79 -5.63 3.59
C TYR A 93 -12.60 -7.13 3.79
N ILE A 94 -11.63 -7.52 4.59
CA ILE A 94 -11.41 -8.90 5.03
C ILE A 94 -11.62 -9.02 6.53
N LYS A 95 -12.08 -10.20 6.96
CA LYS A 95 -12.09 -10.59 8.36
C LYS A 95 -11.15 -11.78 8.50
N LYS A 96 -9.97 -11.56 9.08
CA LYS A 96 -8.91 -12.57 9.17
C LYS A 96 -9.33 -13.88 9.84
N THR A 97 -10.34 -13.83 10.71
CA THR A 97 -10.92 -15.01 11.35
C THR A 97 -11.81 -15.81 10.42
N ASN A 98 -12.23 -15.25 9.27
CA ASN A 98 -13.04 -15.96 8.27
C ASN A 98 -12.20 -16.25 7.01
N TYR A 99 -11.52 -17.39 7.04
CA TYR A 99 -10.61 -17.79 5.96
C TYR A 99 -11.31 -17.98 4.60
N ARG A 100 -12.52 -18.55 4.60
CA ARG A 100 -13.29 -18.79 3.36
C ARG A 100 -13.68 -17.47 2.68
N GLU A 101 -14.19 -16.52 3.46
CA GLU A 101 -14.54 -15.19 2.97
C GLU A 101 -13.30 -14.44 2.44
N THR A 102 -12.18 -14.54 3.14
CA THR A 102 -10.90 -13.93 2.72
C THR A 102 -10.44 -14.47 1.36
N ILE A 103 -10.57 -15.78 1.12
CA ILE A 103 -10.25 -16.38 -0.19
C ILE A 103 -11.18 -15.86 -1.28
N SER A 104 -12.48 -15.74 -1.00
CA SER A 104 -13.45 -15.19 -1.96
C SER A 104 -13.09 -13.75 -2.33
N ILE A 105 -12.79 -12.91 -1.34
CA ILE A 105 -12.39 -11.53 -1.58
C ILE A 105 -11.08 -11.43 -2.37
N PHE A 106 -10.11 -12.31 -2.11
CA PHE A 106 -8.87 -12.35 -2.90
C PHE A 106 -9.13 -12.75 -4.35
N ASN A 107 -10.11 -13.62 -4.61
CA ASN A 107 -10.54 -13.95 -5.96
C ASN A 107 -11.15 -12.74 -6.68
N ASP A 108 -12.02 -12.00 -5.99
CA ASP A 108 -12.62 -10.77 -6.52
C ASP A 108 -11.57 -9.71 -6.83
N VAL A 109 -10.60 -9.53 -5.92
CA VAL A 109 -9.48 -8.61 -6.11
C VAL A 109 -8.63 -9.01 -7.32
N ALA A 110 -8.36 -10.33 -7.50
CA ALA A 110 -7.61 -10.80 -8.66
C ALA A 110 -8.35 -10.52 -9.99
N ASN A 111 -9.69 -10.64 -10.00
CA ASN A 111 -10.50 -10.29 -11.15
C ASN A 111 -10.53 -8.77 -11.41
N ASP A 112 -10.69 -7.96 -10.35
CA ASP A 112 -10.61 -6.50 -10.42
C ASP A 112 -9.26 -6.05 -11.02
N ILE A 113 -8.14 -6.70 -10.66
CA ILE A 113 -6.81 -6.40 -11.21
C ILE A 113 -6.73 -6.73 -12.70
N LYS A 114 -7.26 -7.88 -13.12
CA LYS A 114 -7.36 -8.23 -14.55
C LYS A 114 -8.19 -7.22 -15.34
N ASP A 115 -9.19 -6.61 -14.70
CA ASP A 115 -10.01 -5.54 -15.27
C ASP A 115 -9.34 -4.15 -15.22
N GLY A 116 -8.10 -4.08 -14.74
CA GLY A 116 -7.28 -2.86 -14.73
C GLY A 116 -7.42 -2.01 -13.46
N LYS A 117 -7.82 -2.57 -12.33
CA LYS A 117 -7.72 -1.89 -11.03
C LYS A 117 -6.37 -2.16 -10.37
N ASN A 118 -5.89 -1.21 -9.60
CA ASN A 118 -4.67 -1.34 -8.80
C ASN A 118 -5.04 -1.52 -7.34
N TYR A 119 -4.23 -2.31 -6.63
CA TYR A 119 -4.46 -2.58 -5.22
C TYR A 119 -3.22 -2.36 -4.36
N LEU A 120 -3.43 -1.83 -3.16
CA LEU A 120 -2.45 -1.77 -2.10
C LEU A 120 -2.73 -2.87 -1.08
N ILE A 121 -1.69 -3.62 -0.71
CA ILE A 121 -1.74 -4.65 0.32
C ILE A 121 -0.54 -4.48 1.24
N PHE A 122 -0.79 -4.58 2.55
CA PHE A 122 0.24 -4.66 3.56
C PHE A 122 0.45 -6.14 3.94
N PRO A 123 1.52 -6.79 3.47
CA PRO A 123 1.73 -8.23 3.72
C PRO A 123 2.02 -8.55 5.19
N GLU A 124 2.41 -7.58 5.99
CA GLU A 124 2.51 -7.73 7.46
C GLU A 124 1.14 -7.96 8.12
N GLY A 125 0.07 -7.47 7.47
CA GLY A 125 -1.31 -7.63 7.92
C GLY A 125 -1.68 -6.83 9.16
N TYR A 126 -0.74 -6.27 9.89
CA TYR A 126 -0.93 -5.36 11.03
C TYR A 126 0.35 -4.56 11.25
N TYR A 127 0.26 -3.51 12.09
CA TYR A 127 1.42 -2.77 12.55
C TYR A 127 1.49 -2.81 14.08
N LYS A 128 2.71 -2.76 14.60
CA LYS A 128 3.05 -2.54 16.00
C LYS A 128 3.90 -1.26 16.09
N ASP A 129 4.49 -1.01 17.24
CA ASP A 129 5.52 0.03 17.37
C ASP A 129 6.88 -0.49 16.86
N ASN A 130 6.90 -0.86 15.58
CA ASN A 130 8.07 -1.42 14.89
C ASN A 130 8.91 -0.35 14.17
N LYS A 131 8.47 0.91 14.16
CA LYS A 131 9.19 2.02 13.50
C LYS A 131 9.62 1.67 12.07
N ASN A 132 10.91 1.77 11.76
CA ASN A 132 11.48 1.41 10.46
C ASN A 132 11.97 -0.06 10.40
N THR A 133 11.46 -0.94 11.26
CA THR A 133 11.82 -2.38 11.24
C THR A 133 10.67 -3.18 10.61
N LEU A 134 11.00 -4.10 9.70
CA LEU A 134 10.01 -4.97 9.07
C LEU A 134 9.52 -6.05 10.02
N GLN A 135 8.24 -6.35 9.94
CA GLN A 135 7.62 -7.51 10.56
C GLN A 135 7.64 -8.71 9.58
N THR A 136 7.04 -9.82 9.99
CA THR A 136 6.88 -10.99 9.12
C THR A 136 5.91 -10.65 7.99
N PHE A 137 6.30 -10.93 6.74
CA PHE A 137 5.43 -10.83 5.57
C PHE A 137 4.70 -12.16 5.37
N HIS A 138 3.38 -12.10 5.26
CA HIS A 138 2.54 -13.28 5.04
C HIS A 138 2.33 -13.50 3.55
N SER A 139 2.76 -14.64 3.04
CA SER A 139 2.66 -14.99 1.61
C SER A 139 1.23 -15.21 1.09
N GLY A 140 0.24 -15.29 1.99
CA GLY A 140 -1.17 -15.49 1.61
C GLY A 140 -1.73 -14.42 0.69
N CYS A 141 -1.26 -13.17 0.82
CA CYS A 141 -1.66 -12.07 -0.07
C CYS A 141 -1.25 -12.28 -1.53
N LEU A 142 -0.21 -13.09 -1.77
CA LEU A 142 0.26 -13.40 -3.13
C LEU A 142 -0.71 -14.29 -3.93
N ASN A 143 -1.73 -14.86 -3.32
CA ASN A 143 -2.80 -15.54 -4.06
C ASN A 143 -3.43 -14.62 -5.11
N VAL A 144 -3.59 -13.34 -4.78
CA VAL A 144 -4.08 -12.31 -5.71
C VAL A 144 -3.13 -12.15 -6.90
N VAL A 145 -1.82 -12.07 -6.61
CA VAL A 145 -0.76 -11.82 -7.59
C VAL A 145 -0.65 -12.99 -8.60
N TYR A 146 -0.54 -14.21 -8.09
CA TYR A 146 -0.43 -15.40 -8.97
C TYR A 146 -1.68 -15.61 -9.81
N LYS A 147 -2.87 -15.36 -9.24
CA LYS A 147 -4.14 -15.52 -9.96
C LYS A 147 -4.34 -14.47 -11.04
N SER A 148 -3.89 -13.25 -10.82
CA SER A 148 -3.99 -12.14 -11.79
C SER A 148 -2.81 -12.05 -12.75
N LYS A 149 -1.66 -12.66 -12.42
CA LYS A 149 -0.38 -12.56 -13.17
C LYS A 149 0.08 -11.11 -13.34
N CYS A 150 -0.16 -10.29 -12.31
CA CYS A 150 0.06 -8.85 -12.38
C CYS A 150 1.47 -8.44 -11.91
N PRO A 151 1.97 -7.28 -12.34
CA PRO A 151 3.17 -6.68 -11.75
C PRO A 151 2.99 -6.41 -10.26
N ILE A 152 4.08 -6.57 -9.50
CA ILE A 152 4.18 -6.17 -8.10
C ILE A 152 5.06 -4.93 -8.02
N VAL A 153 4.59 -3.90 -7.35
CA VAL A 153 5.38 -2.70 -7.02
C VAL A 153 5.68 -2.72 -5.52
N PRO A 154 6.90 -3.11 -5.10
CA PRO A 154 7.26 -2.98 -3.70
C PRO A 154 7.36 -1.50 -3.32
N ILE A 155 6.83 -1.15 -2.14
CA ILE A 155 6.89 0.21 -1.60
C ILE A 155 7.59 0.17 -0.25
N CYS A 156 8.64 0.98 -0.09
CA CYS A 156 9.26 1.22 1.20
C CYS A 156 8.69 2.51 1.80
N LEU A 157 8.02 2.38 2.94
CA LEU A 157 7.65 3.48 3.81
C LEU A 157 8.73 3.69 4.86
N TYR A 158 9.14 4.95 5.03
CA TYR A 158 10.14 5.32 6.00
C TYR A 158 9.66 6.51 6.84
N ASP A 159 9.75 6.38 8.17
CA ASP A 159 9.35 7.41 9.15
C ASP A 159 7.85 7.79 9.15
N THR A 160 6.98 7.03 8.50
CA THR A 160 5.54 7.32 8.46
C THR A 160 4.89 7.19 9.85
N TYR A 161 5.41 6.30 10.73
CA TYR A 161 4.94 6.15 12.10
C TYR A 161 5.06 7.45 12.92
N LYS A 162 6.05 8.30 12.59
CA LYS A 162 6.31 9.55 13.32
C LYS A 162 5.14 10.54 13.25
N VAL A 163 4.29 10.47 12.21
CA VAL A 163 3.22 11.45 11.99
C VAL A 163 2.18 11.42 13.10
N TYR A 164 1.88 10.25 13.67
CA TYR A 164 0.89 10.11 14.74
C TYR A 164 1.47 9.67 16.10
N ASN A 165 2.69 9.13 16.11
CA ASN A 165 3.28 8.59 17.34
C ASN A 165 4.26 9.54 18.01
N VAL A 166 4.61 10.65 17.34
CA VAL A 166 5.52 11.66 17.92
C VAL A 166 4.72 12.90 18.28
N ASN A 167 4.59 13.18 19.57
CA ASN A 167 4.04 14.44 20.08
C ASN A 167 5.01 15.58 19.79
N SER A 168 4.93 16.19 18.62
CA SER A 168 5.79 17.28 18.21
C SER A 168 4.99 18.36 17.51
N LEU A 169 5.25 19.61 17.89
CA LEU A 169 4.79 20.78 17.15
C LEU A 169 5.62 21.03 15.88
N LYS A 170 6.75 20.35 15.74
CA LYS A 170 7.61 20.44 14.54
C LYS A 170 7.02 19.65 13.37
N LYS A 171 7.36 20.08 12.17
CA LYS A 171 6.99 19.37 10.94
C LYS A 171 7.68 18.00 10.90
N VAL A 172 6.89 16.95 10.68
CA VAL A 172 7.40 15.58 10.54
C VAL A 172 7.58 15.28 9.05
N SER A 173 8.76 14.83 8.66
CA SER A 173 9.04 14.34 7.30
C SER A 173 8.97 12.82 7.29
N CYS A 174 8.29 12.26 6.29
CA CYS A 174 8.27 10.83 6.02
C CYS A 174 8.45 10.59 4.51
N GLU A 175 8.85 9.38 4.16
CA GLU A 175 9.22 9.06 2.78
C GLU A 175 8.44 7.85 2.26
N VAL A 176 8.12 7.90 0.96
CA VAL A 176 7.50 6.83 0.18
C VAL A 176 8.39 6.53 -1.01
N HIS A 177 9.01 5.37 -1.04
CA HIS A 177 9.89 4.93 -2.12
C HIS A 177 9.21 3.85 -2.93
N TYR A 178 8.96 4.11 -4.22
CA TYR A 178 8.47 3.11 -5.17
C TYR A 178 9.66 2.34 -5.73
N LEU A 179 9.79 1.06 -5.40
CA LEU A 179 10.90 0.24 -5.83
C LEU A 179 10.62 -0.36 -7.21
N LYS A 180 11.66 -0.88 -7.87
CA LYS A 180 11.51 -1.50 -9.20
C LYS A 180 10.40 -2.56 -9.17
N PRO A 181 9.45 -2.53 -10.12
CA PRO A 181 8.39 -3.52 -10.18
C PRO A 181 8.98 -4.91 -10.48
N ILE A 182 8.28 -5.94 -10.02
CA ILE A 182 8.56 -7.34 -10.29
C ILE A 182 7.48 -7.82 -11.26
N TYR A 183 7.85 -8.20 -12.47
CA TYR A 183 6.92 -8.65 -13.49
C TYR A 183 6.70 -10.16 -13.44
N TYR A 184 5.61 -10.63 -14.07
CA TYR A 184 5.22 -12.04 -14.03
C TYR A 184 6.34 -12.99 -14.45
N ASP A 185 7.08 -12.66 -15.49
CA ASP A 185 8.18 -13.47 -16.00
C ASP A 185 9.31 -13.66 -14.99
N GLU A 186 9.49 -12.71 -14.07
CA GLU A 186 10.49 -12.78 -13.00
C GLU A 186 10.05 -13.71 -11.86
N TYR A 187 8.74 -13.92 -11.66
CA TYR A 187 8.26 -14.66 -10.50
C TYR A 187 7.39 -15.90 -10.82
N CYS A 188 7.07 -16.15 -12.09
CA CYS A 188 6.18 -17.25 -12.49
C CYS A 188 6.63 -18.63 -12.01
N ASN A 189 7.94 -18.84 -11.86
CA ASN A 189 8.56 -20.09 -11.40
C ASN A 189 8.86 -20.11 -9.89
N LEU A 190 8.66 -18.99 -9.17
CA LEU A 190 8.89 -18.93 -7.74
C LEU A 190 7.68 -19.45 -6.96
N ARG A 191 7.92 -20.10 -5.83
CA ARG A 191 6.88 -20.39 -4.86
C ARG A 191 6.52 -19.11 -4.07
N LYS A 192 5.30 -19.06 -3.51
CA LYS A 192 4.82 -17.86 -2.79
C LYS A 192 5.74 -17.40 -1.66
N HIS A 193 6.36 -18.34 -0.93
CA HIS A 193 7.27 -17.98 0.16
C HIS A 193 8.59 -17.42 -0.37
N GLU A 194 9.07 -17.85 -1.52
CA GLU A 194 10.26 -17.31 -2.15
C GLU A 194 9.98 -15.88 -2.67
N LEU A 195 8.85 -15.69 -3.35
CA LEU A 195 8.48 -14.38 -3.87
C LEU A 195 8.26 -13.34 -2.76
N ILE A 196 7.62 -13.73 -1.64
CA ILE A 196 7.39 -12.78 -0.55
C ILE A 196 8.69 -12.34 0.12
N GLU A 197 9.69 -13.24 0.22
CA GLU A 197 11.03 -12.91 0.72
C GLU A 197 11.78 -11.99 -0.26
N VAL A 198 11.64 -12.17 -1.57
CA VAL A 198 12.18 -11.23 -2.57
C VAL A 198 11.62 -9.83 -2.37
N VAL A 199 10.29 -9.71 -2.20
CA VAL A 199 9.65 -8.41 -1.94
C VAL A 199 10.16 -7.80 -0.64
N LYS A 200 10.21 -8.61 0.43
CA LYS A 200 10.68 -8.18 1.75
C LYS A 200 12.13 -7.71 1.71
N SER A 201 13.03 -8.47 1.06
CA SER A 201 14.46 -8.14 0.91
C SER A 201 14.63 -6.79 0.22
N ARG A 202 13.95 -6.55 -0.91
CA ARG A 202 14.02 -5.25 -1.61
C ARG A 202 13.60 -4.07 -0.73
N ILE A 203 12.58 -4.26 0.12
CA ILE A 203 12.13 -3.21 1.05
C ILE A 203 13.16 -3.04 2.19
N GLN A 204 13.71 -4.14 2.72
CA GLN A 204 14.71 -4.11 3.77
C GLN A 204 15.99 -3.40 3.31
N GLU A 205 16.51 -3.74 2.14
CA GLU A 205 17.69 -3.10 1.53
C GLU A 205 17.50 -1.58 1.45
N LYS A 206 16.27 -1.13 1.08
CA LYS A 206 15.98 0.31 1.03
C LYS A 206 15.94 0.94 2.42
N ILE A 207 15.38 0.27 3.41
CA ILE A 207 15.39 0.75 4.81
C ILE A 207 16.83 0.87 5.31
N ASP A 208 17.68 -0.10 5.05
CA ASP A 208 19.08 -0.12 5.47
C ASP A 208 19.88 1.02 4.82
N GLU A 209 19.66 1.24 3.51
CA GLU A 209 20.24 2.41 2.81
C GLU A 209 19.85 3.73 3.48
N LEU A 210 18.57 3.88 3.87
CA LEU A 210 18.07 5.11 4.49
C LEU A 210 18.59 5.28 5.92
N ASN A 211 18.69 4.20 6.68
CA ASN A 211 19.28 4.21 8.02
C ASN A 211 20.75 4.65 7.97
N ASN A 212 21.54 4.09 7.05
CA ASN A 212 22.95 4.44 6.88
C ASN A 212 23.11 5.92 6.49
N LYS A 213 22.30 6.44 5.57
CA LYS A 213 22.31 7.86 5.19
C LYS A 213 21.96 8.82 6.33
N ASN A 214 21.14 8.37 7.28
CA ASN A 214 20.75 9.18 8.44
C ASN A 214 21.73 9.07 9.60
N ALA A 215 22.51 8.00 9.68
CA ALA A 215 23.58 7.83 10.66
C ALA A 215 24.82 8.70 10.35
N THR A 216 24.98 9.10 9.09
CA THR A 216 26.11 9.92 8.62
C THR A 216 25.81 11.43 8.60
N LYS A 217 24.65 11.85 9.10
CA LYS A 217 24.23 13.27 9.26
C LYS A 217 24.21 13.69 10.72
#